data_59a6a3cd33190b130f5bd6090ed982fe
#
_entry.id   59a6a3cd33190b130f5bd6090ed982fe
#
_cell.length_a   1.000
_cell.length_b   1.000
_cell.length_c   1.000
_cell.angle_alpha   90.00
_cell.angle_beta   90.00
_cell.angle_gamma   90.00
#
_symmetry.space_group_name_H-M   'P 1'
#
loop_
_entity.id
_entity.type
_entity.pdbx_description
1 polymer ?
#
loop_
_entity_poly.entity_id
_entity_poly.type
_entity_poly.pdbx_seq_one_letter_code
_entity_poly.pdbx_strand_id
1 'polypeptide(L)'
;MKMTSAQGSDDPVLQWVTFRLDNETYGINVMQVQEVLRYTEIAPVPGAPSYVLGIINLRGNVVTVIDTRQRFGLEPAPVSDNTRIVIIEADRQVIGIMVDSVAEVVYLRQSEIETAPNVGNDESAKFIQGVCNKNGELLILVELDKMMSEEEWAELESI
;
A
#
# COMPACT_ATOMS: atom_id res chain seq x y z
N MET A 1 34.95 -1.39 13.26
CA MET A 1 34.56 -1.50 12.97
C MET A 1 33.84 -1.72 12.49
N LYS A 2 34.05 -1.62 12.12
CA LYS A 2 33.51 -1.72 11.66
C LYS A 2 32.88 -2.18 11.46
N MET A 3 32.88 -2.40 11.46
CA MET A 3 32.32 -2.86 11.27
C MET A 3 31.66 -3.33 11.06
N THR A 4 32.11 -3.72 11.32
CA THR A 4 31.35 -4.31 10.97
C THR A 4 30.12 -4.01 10.56
N SER A 5 30.05 -3.50 10.51
CA SER A 5 28.98 -2.82 9.83
C SER A 5 28.69 -3.37 8.46
N ALA A 6 29.67 -3.73 7.82
CA ALA A 6 29.53 -4.25 6.47
C ALA A 6 28.57 -5.45 6.41
N GLN A 7 28.50 -6.19 7.45
CA GLN A 7 27.60 -7.32 7.49
C GLN A 7 26.14 -6.91 7.43
N GLY A 8 25.83 -5.77 8.04
CA GLY A 8 24.47 -5.31 8.02
C GLY A 8 24.00 -4.96 6.62
N SER A 9 24.92 -4.55 5.75
CA SER A 9 24.54 -4.14 4.41
C SER A 9 24.18 -5.31 3.50
N ASP A 10 24.65 -6.51 3.84
CA ASP A 10 24.36 -7.68 3.00
C ASP A 10 22.95 -8.22 3.21
N ASP A 11 22.39 -7.96 4.38
CA ASP A 11 21.07 -8.48 4.70
C ASP A 11 20.34 -7.49 5.60
N PRO A 12 19.96 -6.36 5.02
CA PRO A 12 19.32 -5.32 5.83
C PRO A 12 17.96 -5.75 6.35
N VAL A 13 17.59 -5.18 7.49
CA VAL A 13 16.27 -5.37 8.06
C VAL A 13 15.40 -4.21 7.59
N LEU A 14 14.27 -4.55 6.99
CA LEU A 14 13.32 -3.57 6.48
C LEU A 14 12.07 -3.60 7.31
N GLN A 15 11.41 -2.47 7.42
CA GLN A 15 10.17 -2.34 8.16
C GLN A 15 9.00 -2.19 7.21
N TRP A 16 7.94 -2.94 7.48
CA TRP A 16 6.76 -2.96 6.62
C TRP A 16 5.52 -2.71 7.46
N VAL A 17 4.71 -1.77 7.02
CA VAL A 17 3.39 -1.55 7.62
C VAL A 17 2.45 -2.56 6.97
N THR A 18 1.75 -3.33 7.77
CA THR A 18 0.86 -4.35 7.23
C THR A 18 -0.59 -3.91 7.30
N PHE A 19 -1.35 -4.29 6.29
CA PHE A 19 -2.78 -4.04 6.25
C PHE A 19 -3.47 -5.23 5.60
N ARG A 20 -4.78 -5.32 5.80
CA ARG A 20 -5.55 -6.42 5.26
C ARG A 20 -6.54 -5.94 4.22
N LEU A 21 -6.68 -6.77 3.19
CA LEU A 21 -7.76 -6.66 2.21
C LEU A 21 -8.30 -8.07 2.05
N ASP A 22 -9.60 -8.26 2.33
CA ASP A 22 -10.21 -9.57 2.39
C ASP A 22 -9.47 -10.45 3.40
N ASN A 23 -9.01 -11.59 2.97
CA ASN A 23 -8.31 -12.54 3.85
C ASN A 23 -6.80 -12.48 3.70
N GLU A 24 -6.31 -11.55 2.91
CA GLU A 24 -4.87 -11.46 2.64
C GLU A 24 -4.23 -10.31 3.42
N THR A 25 -2.99 -10.51 3.82
CA THR A 25 -2.21 -9.49 4.51
C THR A 25 -1.15 -8.96 3.54
N TYR A 26 -1.12 -7.64 3.42
CA TYR A 26 -0.18 -6.95 2.55
C TYR A 26 0.77 -6.11 3.37
N GLY A 27 1.93 -5.84 2.84
CA GLY A 27 2.89 -4.97 3.50
C GLY A 27 3.42 -3.92 2.54
N ILE A 28 3.59 -2.72 3.06
CA ILE A 28 4.20 -1.62 2.31
C ILE A 28 5.36 -1.07 3.12
N ASN A 29 6.35 -0.56 2.41
CA ASN A 29 7.55 -0.03 3.05
C ASN A 29 7.17 1.11 4.00
N VAL A 30 7.64 1.04 5.24
CA VAL A 30 7.30 2.04 6.25
C VAL A 30 7.70 3.44 5.82
N MET A 31 8.72 3.55 4.99
CA MET A 31 9.20 4.85 4.50
C MET A 31 8.16 5.57 3.64
N GLN A 32 7.22 4.84 3.08
CA GLN A 32 6.18 5.45 2.26
C GLN A 32 4.96 5.88 3.06
N VAL A 33 4.85 5.43 4.30
CA VAL A 33 3.65 5.72 5.12
C VAL A 33 3.86 7.02 5.88
N GLN A 34 2.95 7.96 5.72
CA GLN A 34 2.98 9.20 6.47
C GLN A 34 2.14 9.11 7.73
N GLU A 35 0.93 8.57 7.60
CA GLU A 35 0.08 8.36 8.77
C GLU A 35 -1.07 7.43 8.41
N VAL A 36 -1.73 6.94 9.44
CA VAL A 36 -2.89 6.07 9.30
C VAL A 36 -4.08 6.77 9.96
N LEU A 37 -5.16 6.91 9.22
CA LEU A 37 -6.36 7.58 9.70
C LEU A 37 -7.50 6.59 9.88
N ARG A 38 -8.36 6.86 10.82
CA ARG A 38 -9.65 6.20 10.86
C ARG A 38 -10.45 6.62 9.63
N TYR A 39 -11.38 5.79 9.24
CA TYR A 39 -12.23 6.15 8.12
C TYR A 39 -12.90 7.50 8.40
N THR A 40 -12.89 8.34 7.41
CA THR A 40 -13.61 9.61 7.44
C THR A 40 -14.39 9.72 6.14
N GLU A 41 -15.37 10.59 6.11
CA GLU A 41 -16.19 10.76 4.93
C GLU A 41 -15.34 11.22 3.75
N ILE A 42 -15.50 10.54 2.63
CA ILE A 42 -14.75 10.83 1.41
C ILE A 42 -15.71 11.52 0.44
N ALA A 43 -15.34 12.73 -0.01
CA ALA A 43 -16.17 13.47 -0.94
C ALA A 43 -15.90 13.00 -2.36
N PRO A 44 -16.91 12.50 -3.07
CA PRO A 44 -16.69 12.05 -4.44
C PRO A 44 -16.33 13.20 -5.37
N VAL A 45 -15.50 12.92 -6.37
CA VAL A 45 -15.11 13.89 -7.38
C VAL A 45 -15.78 13.51 -8.69
N PRO A 46 -16.72 14.31 -9.18
CA PRO A 46 -17.40 13.99 -10.44
C PRO A 46 -16.41 13.89 -11.59
N GLY A 47 -16.54 12.84 -12.39
CA GLY A 47 -15.67 12.65 -13.54
C GLY A 47 -14.29 12.07 -13.22
N ALA A 48 -14.02 11.76 -11.96
CA ALA A 48 -12.74 11.15 -11.61
C ALA A 48 -12.68 9.70 -12.11
N PRO A 49 -11.47 9.17 -12.29
CA PRO A 49 -11.33 7.76 -12.69
C PRO A 49 -12.00 6.84 -11.67
N SER A 50 -12.40 5.66 -12.14
CA SER A 50 -13.16 4.72 -11.30
C SER A 50 -12.39 4.22 -10.09
N TYR A 51 -11.06 4.23 -10.14
CA TYR A 51 -10.26 3.80 -9.00
C TYR A 51 -10.12 4.87 -7.91
N VAL A 52 -10.65 6.06 -8.16
CA VAL A 52 -10.62 7.14 -7.17
C VAL A 52 -11.93 7.14 -6.40
N LEU A 53 -11.84 6.96 -5.08
CA LEU A 53 -13.02 7.05 -4.23
C LEU A 53 -13.47 8.48 -4.06
N GLY A 54 -12.53 9.41 -4.02
CA GLY A 54 -12.82 10.81 -3.83
C GLY A 54 -11.66 11.50 -3.14
N ILE A 55 -12.01 12.58 -2.42
CA ILE A 55 -10.99 13.35 -1.72
C ILE A 55 -11.37 13.54 -0.26
N ILE A 56 -10.35 13.76 0.57
CA ILE A 56 -10.53 14.14 1.96
C ILE A 56 -9.73 15.41 2.21
N ASN A 57 -10.12 16.13 3.24
CA ASN A 57 -9.36 17.30 3.69
C ASN A 57 -8.53 16.88 4.89
N LEU A 58 -7.22 16.95 4.74
CA LEU A 58 -6.30 16.57 5.80
C LEU A 58 -5.52 17.81 6.22
N ARG A 59 -5.96 18.41 7.32
CA ARG A 59 -5.33 19.60 7.88
C ARG A 59 -5.14 20.70 6.83
N GLY A 60 -6.19 20.94 6.05
CA GLY A 60 -6.18 21.98 5.04
C GLY A 60 -5.65 21.57 3.69
N ASN A 61 -5.16 20.34 3.56
CA ASN A 61 -4.67 19.81 2.28
C ASN A 61 -5.65 18.81 1.72
N VAL A 62 -5.89 18.90 0.42
CA VAL A 62 -6.78 17.95 -0.25
C VAL A 62 -5.96 16.73 -0.65
N VAL A 63 -6.42 15.57 -0.22
CA VAL A 63 -5.76 14.30 -0.52
C VAL A 63 -6.72 13.38 -1.26
N THR A 64 -6.28 12.85 -2.39
CA THR A 64 -7.07 11.91 -3.17
C THR A 64 -6.99 10.53 -2.54
N VAL A 65 -8.13 9.87 -2.40
CA VAL A 65 -8.20 8.54 -1.81
C VAL A 65 -8.50 7.51 -2.91
N ILE A 66 -7.68 6.49 -2.95
CA ILE A 66 -7.75 5.43 -3.96
C ILE A 66 -8.49 4.22 -3.40
N ASP A 67 -9.29 3.61 -4.25
CA ASP A 67 -9.97 2.36 -3.93
C ASP A 67 -8.98 1.20 -4.10
N THR A 68 -8.36 0.83 -3.00
CA THR A 68 -7.32 -0.20 -3.01
C THR A 68 -7.88 -1.55 -3.44
N ARG A 69 -9.09 -1.87 -2.99
CA ARG A 69 -9.74 -3.12 -3.39
C ARG A 69 -9.88 -3.21 -4.89
N GLN A 70 -10.34 -2.13 -5.51
CA GLN A 70 -10.50 -2.12 -6.95
C GLN A 70 -9.16 -2.27 -7.67
N ARG A 71 -8.13 -1.57 -7.20
CA ARG A 71 -6.82 -1.67 -7.83
C ARG A 71 -6.24 -3.08 -7.72
N PHE A 72 -6.59 -3.79 -6.67
CA PHE A 72 -6.09 -5.15 -6.44
C PHE A 72 -7.03 -6.20 -7.03
N GLY A 73 -8.08 -5.79 -7.72
CA GLY A 73 -9.00 -6.72 -8.38
C GLY A 73 -9.96 -7.40 -7.44
N LEU A 74 -10.24 -6.79 -6.30
CA LEU A 74 -11.12 -7.38 -5.29
C LEU A 74 -12.50 -6.75 -5.34
N GLU A 75 -13.49 -7.50 -4.86
CA GLU A 75 -14.85 -7.02 -4.79
C GLU A 75 -14.97 -5.88 -3.79
N PRO A 76 -15.89 -4.92 -4.03
CA PRO A 76 -16.15 -3.87 -3.05
C PRO A 76 -16.62 -4.46 -1.73
N ALA A 77 -16.33 -3.76 -0.65
CA ALA A 77 -16.79 -4.18 0.67
C ALA A 77 -17.27 -2.94 1.43
N PRO A 78 -18.23 -3.12 2.33
CA PRO A 78 -18.72 -2.00 3.13
C PRO A 78 -17.66 -1.51 4.11
N VAL A 79 -17.76 -0.24 4.47
CA VAL A 79 -16.91 0.34 5.50
C VAL A 79 -17.28 -0.28 6.85
N SER A 80 -16.27 -0.62 7.64
CA SER A 80 -16.47 -1.16 8.97
C SER A 80 -15.71 -0.30 9.99
N ASP A 81 -15.81 -0.68 11.26
CA ASP A 81 -15.08 0.03 12.30
C ASP A 81 -13.56 -0.13 12.15
N ASN A 82 -13.14 -1.12 11.40
CA ASN A 82 -11.71 -1.38 11.20
C ASN A 82 -11.14 -0.72 9.98
N THR A 83 -11.98 -0.17 9.10
CA THR A 83 -11.54 0.48 7.88
C THR A 83 -10.62 1.65 8.19
N ARG A 84 -9.53 1.74 7.45
CA ARG A 84 -8.54 2.80 7.66
C ARG A 84 -8.15 3.41 6.33
N ILE A 85 -7.67 4.64 6.39
CA ILE A 85 -7.08 5.32 5.23
C ILE A 85 -5.61 5.51 5.57
N VAL A 86 -4.75 4.92 4.77
CA VAL A 86 -3.31 5.05 4.96
C VAL A 86 -2.82 6.14 4.04
N ILE A 87 -2.22 7.18 4.62
CA ILE A 87 -1.68 8.28 3.83
C ILE A 87 -0.26 7.91 3.46
N ILE A 88 0.01 7.87 2.18
CA ILE A 88 1.30 7.42 1.66
C ILE A 88 1.85 8.43 0.68
N GLU A 89 3.16 8.31 0.45
CA GLU A 89 3.80 9.04 -0.63
C GLU A 89 4.31 8.03 -1.64
N ALA A 90 3.84 8.13 -2.87
CA ALA A 90 4.23 7.26 -3.97
C ALA A 90 4.31 8.11 -5.22
N ASP A 91 5.34 7.87 -6.03
CA ASP A 91 5.57 8.64 -7.25
C ASP A 91 5.50 10.15 -6.99
N ARG A 92 6.09 10.59 -5.88
CA ARG A 92 6.16 12.00 -5.47
C ARG A 92 4.82 12.63 -5.16
N GLN A 93 3.79 11.83 -5.01
CA GLN A 93 2.46 12.32 -4.69
C GLN A 93 2.02 11.76 -3.35
N VAL A 94 1.25 12.56 -2.62
CA VAL A 94 0.66 12.13 -1.36
C VAL A 94 -0.77 11.74 -1.66
N ILE A 95 -1.10 10.50 -1.39
CA ILE A 95 -2.45 9.98 -1.62
C ILE A 95 -2.88 9.15 -0.41
N GLY A 96 -4.16 8.84 -0.34
CA GLY A 96 -4.68 7.93 0.64
C GLY A 96 -5.09 6.62 -0.02
N ILE A 97 -4.85 5.53 0.65
CA ILE A 97 -5.36 4.24 0.21
C ILE A 97 -6.29 3.72 1.30
N MET A 98 -7.49 3.32 0.90
CA MET A 98 -8.45 2.78 1.85
C MET A 98 -8.27 1.28 1.96
N VAL A 99 -8.11 0.79 3.18
CA VAL A 99 -7.87 -0.63 3.43
C VAL A 99 -8.85 -1.15 4.47
N ASP A 100 -9.04 -2.46 4.49
CA ASP A 100 -10.01 -3.07 5.42
C ASP A 100 -9.60 -2.91 6.87
N SER A 101 -8.32 -3.04 7.14
CA SER A 101 -7.78 -2.81 8.47
C SER A 101 -6.26 -2.66 8.38
N VAL A 102 -5.68 -2.05 9.40
CA VAL A 102 -4.22 -1.94 9.50
C VAL A 102 -3.79 -2.80 10.69
N ALA A 103 -2.77 -3.59 10.46
CA ALA A 103 -2.21 -4.42 11.50
C ALA A 103 -0.94 -3.78 12.07
N GLU A 104 0.08 -4.56 12.24
CA GLU A 104 1.29 -4.09 12.90
C GLU A 104 2.42 -3.82 11.91
N VAL A 105 3.48 -3.19 12.41
CA VAL A 105 4.71 -3.04 11.65
C VAL A 105 5.51 -4.32 11.86
N VAL A 106 5.94 -4.93 10.77
CA VAL A 106 6.78 -6.12 10.85
C VAL A 106 8.18 -5.80 10.36
N TYR A 107 9.13 -6.53 10.88
CA TYR A 107 10.54 -6.38 10.54
C TYR A 107 10.98 -7.62 9.79
N LEU A 108 11.46 -7.45 8.58
CA LEU A 108 11.88 -8.56 7.74
C LEU A 108 13.29 -8.33 7.25
N ARG A 109 14.09 -9.38 7.25
CA ARG A 109 15.39 -9.33 6.62
C ARG A 109 15.19 -9.49 5.11
N GLN A 110 16.04 -8.86 4.34
CA GLN A 110 15.97 -8.98 2.89
C GLN A 110 15.98 -10.45 2.46
N SER A 111 16.74 -11.28 3.17
CA SER A 111 16.81 -12.70 2.83
C SER A 111 15.53 -13.47 3.09
N GLU A 112 14.63 -12.94 3.90
CA GLU A 112 13.34 -13.58 4.17
C GLU A 112 12.32 -13.32 3.08
N ILE A 113 12.60 -12.38 2.20
CA ILE A 113 11.66 -11.98 1.16
C ILE A 113 11.95 -12.79 -0.10
N GLU A 114 10.94 -13.52 -0.58
CA GLU A 114 11.08 -14.33 -1.78
C GLU A 114 10.44 -13.61 -2.95
N THR A 115 11.03 -13.81 -4.12
CA THR A 115 10.43 -13.26 -5.33
C THR A 115 9.07 -13.90 -5.52
N ALA A 116 8.07 -13.06 -5.78
CA ALA A 116 6.73 -13.57 -5.99
C ALA A 116 6.71 -14.52 -7.18
N PRO A 117 6.10 -15.68 -7.02
CA PRO A 117 5.94 -16.56 -8.17
C PRO A 117 5.08 -15.86 -9.20
N ASN A 118 5.31 -16.20 -10.45
CA ASN A 118 4.56 -15.59 -11.53
C ASN A 118 3.15 -16.17 -11.52
N VAL A 119 2.32 -15.65 -10.66
CA VAL A 119 0.98 -16.16 -10.46
C VAL A 119 0.01 -15.46 -11.40
N GLY A 120 -0.06 -15.97 -12.59
CA GLY A 120 -1.04 -15.47 -13.52
C GLY A 120 -0.66 -14.16 -14.16
N ASN A 121 -1.58 -13.63 -14.93
CA ASN A 121 -1.38 -12.41 -15.69
C ASN A 121 -2.21 -11.28 -15.15
N ASP A 122 -2.52 -11.30 -13.88
CA ASP A 122 -3.36 -10.29 -13.27
C ASP A 122 -2.64 -8.96 -13.19
N GLU A 123 -3.42 -7.91 -13.32
CA GLU A 123 -2.91 -6.56 -13.13
C GLU A 123 -2.24 -6.43 -11.77
N SER A 124 -2.75 -7.16 -10.78
CA SER A 124 -2.21 -7.09 -9.43
C SER A 124 -0.78 -7.59 -9.34
N ALA A 125 -0.34 -8.44 -10.26
CA ALA A 125 1.03 -8.98 -10.23
C ALA A 125 2.07 -7.89 -10.49
N LYS A 126 1.68 -6.80 -11.10
CA LYS A 126 2.61 -5.75 -11.47
C LYS A 126 3.23 -5.05 -10.27
N PHE A 127 2.50 -4.96 -9.18
CA PHE A 127 3.00 -4.21 -8.03
C PHE A 127 3.41 -5.11 -6.87
N ILE A 128 3.34 -6.43 -7.05
CA ILE A 128 3.83 -7.33 -6.02
C ILE A 128 5.35 -7.38 -6.09
N GLN A 129 5.99 -6.95 -5.02
CA GLN A 129 7.44 -6.90 -4.93
C GLN A 129 8.00 -8.26 -4.51
N GLY A 130 7.31 -8.95 -3.62
CA GLY A 130 7.75 -10.24 -3.13
C GLY A 130 6.77 -10.76 -2.10
N VAL A 131 7.09 -11.90 -1.53
CA VAL A 131 6.27 -12.53 -0.52
C VAL A 131 7.14 -13.00 0.62
N CYS A 132 6.54 -13.12 1.79
CA CYS A 132 7.24 -13.62 2.96
C CYS A 132 6.27 -14.45 3.80
N ASN A 133 6.73 -15.61 4.24
CA ASN A 133 5.93 -16.43 5.14
C ASN A 133 6.40 -16.14 6.56
N LYS A 134 5.57 -15.48 7.32
CA LYS A 134 5.90 -15.07 8.68
C LYS A 134 4.89 -15.66 9.64
N ASN A 135 5.37 -16.48 10.58
CA ASN A 135 4.50 -17.08 11.60
C ASN A 135 3.34 -17.85 11.00
N GLY A 136 3.57 -18.51 9.87
CA GLY A 136 2.52 -19.29 9.21
C GLY A 136 1.57 -18.47 8.36
N GLU A 137 1.75 -17.17 8.31
CA GLU A 137 0.90 -16.30 7.51
C GLU A 137 1.67 -15.76 6.31
N LEU A 138 1.04 -15.79 5.16
CA LEU A 138 1.65 -15.25 3.94
C LEU A 138 1.49 -13.73 3.93
N LEU A 139 2.61 -13.05 3.78
CA LEU A 139 2.64 -11.59 3.70
C LEU A 139 3.04 -11.22 2.28
N ILE A 140 2.19 -10.42 1.63
CA ILE A 140 2.42 -10.01 0.24
C ILE A 140 2.95 -8.58 0.26
N LEU A 141 4.19 -8.41 -0.18
CA LEU A 141 4.84 -7.10 -0.17
C LEU A 141 4.56 -6.40 -1.48
N VAL A 142 4.08 -5.18 -1.40
CA VAL A 142 3.70 -4.44 -2.59
C VAL A 142 4.51 -3.16 -2.73
N GLU A 143 4.70 -2.78 -3.98
CA GLU A 143 5.43 -1.58 -4.36
C GLU A 143 4.39 -0.59 -4.89
N LEU A 144 4.05 0.38 -4.05
CA LEU A 144 2.95 1.28 -4.36
C LEU A 144 3.20 2.17 -5.58
N ASP A 145 4.46 2.48 -5.85
CA ASP A 145 4.79 3.28 -7.03
C ASP A 145 4.31 2.61 -8.31
N LYS A 146 4.21 1.29 -8.30
CA LYS A 146 3.79 0.52 -9.47
C LYS A 146 2.30 0.20 -9.47
N MET A 147 1.58 0.69 -8.48
CA MET A 147 0.15 0.43 -8.38
C MET A 147 -0.63 1.08 -9.51
N MET A 148 -0.10 2.15 -10.05
CA MET A 148 -0.73 2.85 -11.16
C MET A 148 0.29 3.13 -12.25
N SER A 149 -0.19 3.26 -13.48
CA SER A 149 0.68 3.59 -14.61
C SER A 149 1.09 5.07 -14.54
N GLU A 150 2.07 5.43 -15.35
CA GLU A 150 2.50 6.84 -15.43
C GLU A 150 1.33 7.74 -15.81
N GLU A 151 0.49 7.28 -16.71
CA GLU A 151 -0.67 8.05 -17.13
C GLU A 151 -1.66 8.23 -16.00
N GLU A 152 -1.87 7.17 -15.21
CA GLU A 152 -2.78 7.24 -14.08
C GLU A 152 -2.24 8.16 -12.99
N TRP A 153 -0.94 8.12 -12.74
CA TRP A 153 -0.35 9.04 -11.80
C TRP A 153 -0.53 10.49 -12.24
N ALA A 154 -0.38 10.73 -13.55
CA ALA A 154 -0.58 12.07 -14.10
C ALA A 154 -2.04 12.52 -13.95
N GLU A 155 -2.99 11.59 -14.11
CA GLU A 155 -4.40 11.90 -13.91
C GLU A 155 -4.67 12.36 -12.48
N LEU A 156 -4.02 11.71 -11.52
CA LEU A 156 -4.21 12.06 -10.11
C LEU A 156 -3.72 13.46 -9.81
N GLU A 157 -2.65 13.88 -10.44
CA GLU A 157 -2.12 15.22 -10.22
C GLU A 157 -3.09 16.31 -10.64
N SER A 158 -3.93 16.02 -11.62
CA SER A 158 -4.84 17.02 -12.15
C SER A 158 -6.20 17.06 -11.46
N ILE A 159 -6.40 16.23 -10.47
CA ILE A 159 -7.66 16.21 -9.72
C ILE A 159 -7.72 17.36 -8.71
#